data_e0596bbc513d06d87f9aa683fb7f6b0a
#
_entry.id   e0596bbc513d06d87f9aa683fb7f6b0a
#
_cell.length_a   1.000
_cell.length_b   1.000
_cell.length_c   1.000
_cell.angle_alpha   90.00
_cell.angle_beta   90.00
_cell.angle_gamma   90.00
#
_symmetry.space_group_name_H-M   'P 1'
#
loop_
_entity.id
_entity.type
_entity.pdbx_description
1 polymer ?
#
loop_
_entity_poly.entity_id
_entity_poly.type
_entity_poly.pdbx_seq_one_letter_code
_entity_poly.pdbx_strand_id
1 'polypeptide(L)'
;VNIIDVSTVNPDALSLKNLLDGVLDKTVSFFEEYNVPLPSRQFWTMGNVAIDCAQLAVSFTQVYLGLPGDQASQPQRCSVPRSAVLKISLSREIPVVGANGKAPTGDRIQAGSEIAAVDAWVFMLLIKHLDQWEPDEFGLGVIATAEVSDFEGGFVTTTMQVTMSVP
;
A
#
# COMPACT_ATOMS: atom_id res chain seq x y z
N VAL A 1 1.27 -20.31 -19.86
CA VAL A 1 0.39 -19.22 -19.38
C VAL A 1 0.19 -18.26 -20.53
N ASN A 2 -1.05 -18.09 -21.03
CA ASN A 2 -1.34 -17.09 -22.04
C ASN A 2 -1.29 -15.70 -21.37
N ILE A 3 -0.27 -14.93 -21.70
CA ILE A 3 -0.16 -13.54 -21.25
C ILE A 3 -1.04 -12.71 -22.20
N ILE A 4 -2.05 -12.08 -21.65
CA ILE A 4 -2.88 -11.13 -22.43
C ILE A 4 -2.04 -9.89 -22.70
N ASP A 5 -1.96 -9.49 -23.96
CA ASP A 5 -1.36 -8.22 -24.33
C ASP A 5 -2.30 -7.07 -23.93
N VAL A 6 -1.98 -6.43 -22.79
CA VAL A 6 -2.78 -5.33 -22.24
C VAL A 6 -2.83 -4.10 -23.17
N SER A 7 -1.92 -3.97 -24.14
CA SER A 7 -1.93 -2.86 -25.08
C SER A 7 -3.15 -2.87 -26.03
N THR A 8 -3.78 -4.05 -26.17
CA THR A 8 -4.99 -4.24 -26.99
C THR A 8 -6.29 -4.05 -26.22
N VAL A 9 -6.22 -3.84 -24.91
CA VAL A 9 -7.40 -3.67 -24.04
C VAL A 9 -7.92 -2.23 -24.13
N ASN A 10 -9.24 -2.08 -24.07
CA ASN A 10 -9.88 -0.77 -24.05
C ASN A 10 -9.30 0.08 -22.91
N PRO A 11 -8.88 1.34 -23.14
CA PRO A 11 -8.35 2.25 -22.11
C PRO A 11 -9.23 2.37 -20.86
N ASP A 12 -10.56 2.36 -21.00
CA ASP A 12 -11.48 2.41 -19.85
C ASP A 12 -11.36 1.20 -18.94
N ALA A 13 -11.05 0.03 -19.51
CA ALA A 13 -10.83 -1.20 -18.75
C ALA A 13 -9.46 -1.22 -18.04
N LEU A 14 -8.57 -0.30 -18.39
CA LEU A 14 -7.26 -0.15 -17.75
C LEU A 14 -7.27 0.85 -16.58
N SER A 15 -8.39 1.48 -16.27
CA SER A 15 -8.49 2.50 -15.22
C SER A 15 -7.95 2.03 -13.87
N LEU A 16 -8.24 0.80 -13.46
CA LEU A 16 -7.72 0.22 -12.23
C LEU A 16 -6.20 0.02 -12.28
N LYS A 17 -5.68 -0.45 -13.41
CA LYS A 17 -4.23 -0.59 -13.61
C LYS A 17 -3.54 0.77 -13.47
N ASN A 18 -4.06 1.78 -14.15
CA ASN A 18 -3.50 3.15 -14.14
C ASN A 18 -3.56 3.73 -12.71
N LEU A 19 -4.64 3.47 -11.98
CA LEU A 19 -4.75 3.84 -10.57
C LEU A 19 -3.65 3.20 -9.73
N LEU A 20 -3.43 1.90 -9.88
CA LEU A 20 -2.41 1.16 -9.11
C LEU A 20 -0.98 1.61 -9.47
N ASP A 21 -0.69 1.83 -10.75
CA ASP A 21 0.57 2.39 -11.20
C ASP A 21 0.78 3.78 -10.56
N GLY A 22 -0.20 4.67 -10.65
CA GLY A 22 -0.13 6.03 -10.10
C GLY A 22 0.06 6.05 -8.58
N VAL A 23 -0.63 5.17 -7.84
CA VAL A 23 -0.46 5.06 -6.39
C VAL A 23 0.94 4.57 -6.02
N LEU A 24 1.46 3.59 -6.75
CA LEU A 24 2.83 3.09 -6.53
C LEU A 24 3.86 4.19 -6.81
N ASP A 25 3.78 4.83 -7.97
CA ASP A 25 4.73 5.88 -8.38
C ASP A 25 4.72 7.06 -7.39
N LYS A 26 3.54 7.52 -6.97
CA LYS A 26 3.41 8.60 -5.98
C LYS A 26 3.98 8.20 -4.62
N THR A 27 3.73 6.96 -4.19
CA THR A 27 4.30 6.45 -2.93
C THR A 27 5.82 6.43 -3.00
N VAL A 28 6.39 5.91 -4.09
CA VAL A 28 7.85 5.87 -4.29
C VAL A 28 8.43 7.28 -4.26
N SER A 29 7.89 8.19 -5.07
CA SER A 29 8.35 9.58 -5.15
C SER A 29 8.29 10.29 -3.79
N PHE A 30 7.26 10.00 -2.99
CA PHE A 30 7.11 10.59 -1.67
C PHE A 30 8.20 10.11 -0.70
N PHE A 31 8.52 8.82 -0.68
CA PHE A 31 9.62 8.28 0.12
C PHE A 31 10.98 8.83 -0.32
N GLU A 32 11.19 9.01 -1.63
CA GLU A 32 12.39 9.64 -2.18
C GLU A 32 12.53 11.10 -1.75
N GLU A 33 11.45 11.87 -1.71
CA GLU A 33 11.45 13.27 -1.24
C GLU A 33 11.95 13.38 0.22
N TYR A 34 11.59 12.42 1.06
CA TYR A 34 12.05 12.36 2.45
C TYR A 34 13.40 11.64 2.63
N ASN A 35 14.08 11.25 1.53
CA ASN A 35 15.33 10.50 1.52
C ASN A 35 15.27 9.20 2.34
N VAL A 36 14.12 8.54 2.35
CA VAL A 36 13.93 7.24 2.99
C VAL A 36 14.13 6.14 1.95
N PRO A 37 15.18 5.32 2.08
CA PRO A 37 15.48 4.29 1.09
C PRO A 37 14.39 3.23 1.05
N LEU A 38 13.94 2.90 -0.15
CA LEU A 38 12.98 1.83 -0.38
C LEU A 38 13.67 0.52 -0.77
N PRO A 39 13.02 -0.62 -0.52
CA PRO A 39 13.46 -1.90 -1.09
C PRO A 39 13.48 -1.84 -2.62
N SER A 40 14.36 -2.62 -3.23
CA SER A 40 14.45 -2.72 -4.69
C SER A 40 13.23 -3.41 -5.33
N ARG A 41 12.53 -4.25 -4.57
CA ARG A 41 11.32 -4.92 -5.02
C ARG A 41 10.11 -4.03 -4.75
N GLN A 42 9.57 -3.46 -5.84
CA GLN A 42 8.43 -2.55 -5.82
C GLN A 42 7.44 -3.00 -6.89
N PHE A 43 6.18 -3.18 -6.51
CA PHE A 43 5.16 -3.69 -7.44
C PHE A 43 3.75 -3.44 -6.90
N TRP A 44 2.77 -3.59 -7.78
CA TRP A 44 1.39 -3.72 -7.36
C TRP A 44 0.83 -5.11 -7.71
N THR A 45 -0.21 -5.51 -7.03
CA THR A 45 -0.86 -6.80 -7.22
C THR A 45 -2.35 -6.76 -6.86
N MET A 46 -3.05 -7.81 -7.23
CA MET A 46 -4.42 -8.05 -6.83
C MET A 46 -4.46 -9.00 -5.63
N GLY A 47 -5.21 -8.63 -4.59
CA GLY A 47 -5.33 -9.42 -3.36
C GLY A 47 -4.15 -9.26 -2.40
N ASN A 48 -4.04 -10.16 -1.44
CA ASN A 48 -3.02 -10.08 -0.38
C ASN A 48 -1.63 -10.40 -0.90
N VAL A 49 -0.64 -9.72 -0.35
CA VAL A 49 0.78 -9.90 -0.67
C VAL A 49 1.42 -10.86 0.32
N ALA A 50 2.15 -11.85 -0.21
CA ALA A 50 3.05 -12.66 0.62
C ALA A 50 4.32 -11.87 0.96
N ILE A 51 4.78 -11.97 2.21
CA ILE A 51 6.00 -11.33 2.67
C ILE A 51 7.10 -12.40 2.70
N ASP A 52 7.97 -12.37 1.70
CA ASP A 52 9.09 -13.29 1.53
C ASP A 52 10.45 -12.58 1.45
N CYS A 53 10.44 -11.27 1.29
CA CYS A 53 11.61 -10.39 1.28
C CYS A 53 11.21 -8.96 1.61
N ALA A 54 12.21 -8.07 1.76
CA ALA A 54 11.95 -6.64 1.85
C ALA A 54 11.33 -6.13 0.54
N GLN A 55 10.16 -5.47 0.65
CA GLN A 55 9.38 -5.05 -0.52
C GLN A 55 8.45 -3.89 -0.21
N LEU A 56 8.15 -3.09 -1.23
CA LEU A 56 7.02 -2.15 -1.25
C LEU A 56 5.96 -2.70 -2.20
N ALA A 57 4.76 -2.92 -1.71
CA ALA A 57 3.68 -3.45 -2.51
C ALA A 57 2.41 -2.62 -2.37
N VAL A 58 1.78 -2.31 -3.49
CA VAL A 58 0.42 -1.76 -3.55
C VAL A 58 -0.52 -2.89 -3.92
N SER A 59 -1.48 -3.22 -3.08
CA SER A 59 -2.44 -4.28 -3.34
C SER A 59 -3.87 -3.73 -3.40
N PHE A 60 -4.59 -4.16 -4.43
CA PHE A 60 -6.03 -3.95 -4.54
C PHE A 60 -6.73 -5.06 -3.77
N THR A 61 -7.48 -4.70 -2.74
CA THR A 61 -8.10 -5.69 -1.86
C THR A 61 -9.60 -5.82 -2.06
N GLN A 62 -10.28 -4.72 -2.37
CA GLN A 62 -11.73 -4.73 -2.46
C GLN A 62 -12.26 -3.55 -3.29
N VAL A 63 -13.40 -3.75 -3.94
CA VAL A 63 -14.29 -2.68 -4.40
C VAL A 63 -15.67 -2.90 -3.80
N TYR A 64 -16.35 -1.82 -3.45
CA TYR A 64 -17.72 -1.87 -2.97
C TYR A 64 -18.54 -0.67 -3.47
N LEU A 65 -19.85 -0.78 -3.40
CA LEU A 65 -20.78 0.30 -3.72
C LEU A 65 -21.00 1.16 -2.47
N GLY A 66 -20.76 2.45 -2.59
CA GLY A 66 -20.86 3.43 -1.51
C GLY A 66 -19.69 4.40 -1.53
N LEU A 67 -19.77 5.42 -0.70
CA LEU A 67 -18.68 6.36 -0.46
C LEU A 67 -17.60 5.74 0.43
N PRO A 68 -16.36 6.26 0.39
CA PRO A 68 -15.34 5.86 1.35
C PRO A 68 -15.84 6.00 2.79
N GLY A 69 -15.72 4.91 3.57
CA GLY A 69 -16.19 4.85 4.96
C GLY A 69 -17.62 4.33 5.14
N ASP A 70 -18.40 4.22 4.08
CA ASP A 70 -19.68 3.54 4.15
C ASP A 70 -19.49 2.02 4.38
N GLN A 71 -20.43 1.41 5.09
CA GLN A 71 -20.50 -0.05 5.08
C GLN A 71 -20.93 -0.50 3.69
N ALA A 72 -20.33 -1.59 3.19
CA ALA A 72 -20.71 -2.19 1.92
C ALA A 72 -22.23 -2.44 1.91
N SER A 73 -22.96 -1.57 1.22
CA SER A 73 -24.42 -1.62 1.17
C SER A 73 -24.88 -2.39 -0.06
N GLN A 74 -26.07 -2.98 0.03
CA GLN A 74 -26.68 -3.60 -1.14
C GLN A 74 -26.98 -2.52 -2.20
N PRO A 75 -26.77 -2.79 -3.49
CA PRO A 75 -26.98 -1.82 -4.55
C PRO A 75 -28.43 -1.39 -4.61
N GLN A 76 -28.71 -0.15 -4.28
CA GLN A 76 -30.09 0.37 -4.31
C GLN A 76 -30.46 1.05 -5.63
N ARG A 77 -29.53 1.52 -6.45
CA ARG A 77 -29.77 2.16 -7.78
C ARG A 77 -28.49 2.23 -8.63
N CYS A 78 -28.66 2.44 -9.94
CA CYS A 78 -27.59 2.47 -10.96
C CYS A 78 -26.61 3.67 -10.89
N SER A 79 -26.70 4.55 -9.90
CA SER A 79 -25.85 5.74 -9.74
C SER A 79 -25.12 5.80 -8.40
N VAL A 80 -24.92 4.66 -7.77
CA VAL A 80 -24.18 4.61 -6.49
C VAL A 80 -22.69 4.75 -6.77
N PRO A 81 -21.98 5.69 -6.08
CA PRO A 81 -20.52 5.79 -6.18
C PRO A 81 -19.88 4.47 -5.81
N ARG A 82 -18.71 4.21 -6.37
CA ARG A 82 -17.90 3.04 -6.05
C ARG A 82 -16.69 3.45 -5.25
N SER A 83 -16.28 2.62 -4.32
CA SER A 83 -15.06 2.82 -3.56
C SER A 83 -14.13 1.62 -3.73
N ALA A 84 -12.86 1.92 -3.92
CA ALA A 84 -11.78 0.95 -3.96
C ALA A 84 -10.99 0.99 -2.66
N VAL A 85 -10.62 -0.18 -2.15
CA VAL A 85 -9.73 -0.32 -1.01
C VAL A 85 -8.38 -0.81 -1.49
N LEU A 86 -7.37 -0.01 -1.25
CA LEU A 86 -5.97 -0.29 -1.56
C LEU A 86 -5.21 -0.48 -0.25
N LYS A 87 -4.22 -1.34 -0.28
CA LYS A 87 -3.30 -1.55 0.83
C LYS A 87 -1.87 -1.33 0.31
N ILE A 88 -1.18 -0.35 0.88
CA ILE A 88 0.23 -0.07 0.60
C ILE A 88 1.03 -0.65 1.75
N SER A 89 1.90 -1.62 1.48
CA SER A 89 2.65 -2.35 2.49
C SER A 89 4.14 -2.23 2.21
N LEU A 90 4.88 -1.73 3.20
CA LEU A 90 6.34 -1.66 3.17
C LEU A 90 6.90 -2.64 4.20
N SER A 91 7.51 -3.71 3.71
CA SER A 91 8.12 -4.75 4.55
C SER A 91 9.63 -4.57 4.57
N ARG A 92 10.21 -4.65 5.76
CA ARG A 92 11.65 -4.57 6.01
C ARG A 92 12.15 -5.78 6.75
N GLU A 93 13.34 -6.22 6.40
CA GLU A 93 14.02 -7.27 7.16
C GLU A 93 14.45 -6.73 8.52
N ILE A 94 14.25 -7.55 9.53
CA ILE A 94 14.66 -7.28 10.90
C ILE A 94 15.58 -8.40 11.41
N PRO A 95 16.43 -8.11 12.40
CA PRO A 95 17.28 -9.12 12.98
C PRO A 95 16.45 -10.23 13.65
N VAL A 96 16.70 -11.47 13.26
CA VAL A 96 16.14 -12.68 13.85
C VAL A 96 17.18 -13.50 14.59
N VAL A 97 16.74 -14.51 15.31
CA VAL A 97 17.63 -15.48 15.93
C VAL A 97 18.51 -16.12 14.87
N GLY A 98 19.81 -16.00 15.00
CA GLY A 98 20.77 -16.56 14.06
C GLY A 98 20.75 -18.09 14.03
N ALA A 99 21.31 -18.67 12.98
CA ALA A 99 21.43 -20.14 12.82
C ALA A 99 22.17 -20.84 14.00
N ASN A 100 22.93 -20.08 14.77
CA ASN A 100 23.62 -20.53 15.99
C ASN A 100 22.76 -20.44 17.26
N GLY A 101 21.46 -20.14 17.14
CA GLY A 101 20.52 -19.98 18.24
C GLY A 101 20.72 -18.74 19.11
N LYS A 102 21.61 -17.81 18.70
CA LYS A 102 21.78 -16.55 19.46
C LYS A 102 20.71 -15.54 19.09
N ALA A 103 20.04 -15.02 20.10
CA ALA A 103 19.12 -13.91 19.94
C ALA A 103 19.85 -12.65 19.47
N PRO A 104 19.21 -11.78 18.67
CA PRO A 104 19.76 -10.48 18.34
C PRO A 104 19.96 -9.62 19.60
N THR A 105 20.96 -8.76 19.57
CA THR A 105 21.18 -7.79 20.66
C THR A 105 20.08 -6.72 20.69
N GLY A 106 19.87 -6.09 21.85
CA GLY A 106 18.89 -5.01 22.00
C GLY A 106 19.12 -3.89 20.99
N ASP A 107 20.37 -3.48 20.76
CA ASP A 107 20.71 -2.44 19.78
C ASP A 107 20.28 -2.78 18.35
N ARG A 108 20.41 -4.05 17.95
CA ARG A 108 19.97 -4.49 16.63
C ARG A 108 18.44 -4.51 16.48
N ILE A 109 17.75 -4.90 17.56
CA ILE A 109 16.28 -4.84 17.59
C ILE A 109 15.82 -3.39 17.53
N GLN A 110 16.47 -2.51 18.30
CA GLN A 110 16.16 -1.09 18.31
C GLN A 110 16.38 -0.46 16.92
N ALA A 111 17.48 -0.77 16.24
CA ALA A 111 17.74 -0.27 14.88
C ALA A 111 16.64 -0.67 13.88
N GLY A 112 16.13 -1.90 13.97
CA GLY A 112 14.98 -2.34 13.16
C GLY A 112 13.70 -1.57 13.49
N SER A 113 13.47 -1.30 14.77
CA SER A 113 12.32 -0.51 15.23
C SER A 113 12.38 0.96 14.79
N GLU A 114 13.58 1.55 14.79
CA GLU A 114 13.80 2.92 14.33
C GLU A 114 13.45 3.07 12.84
N ILE A 115 13.85 2.10 12.01
CA ILE A 115 13.48 2.10 10.58
C ILE A 115 11.96 2.00 10.42
N ALA A 116 11.29 1.10 11.13
CA ALA A 116 9.83 0.97 11.09
C ALA A 116 9.11 2.23 11.57
N ALA A 117 9.67 2.92 12.57
CA ALA A 117 9.13 4.20 13.04
C ALA A 117 9.26 5.30 11.97
N VAL A 118 10.36 5.34 11.22
CA VAL A 118 10.54 6.27 10.10
C VAL A 118 9.53 5.96 9.00
N ASP A 119 9.34 4.69 8.63
CA ASP A 119 8.36 4.28 7.61
C ASP A 119 6.93 4.69 8.03
N ALA A 120 6.55 4.43 9.28
CA ALA A 120 5.25 4.83 9.81
C ALA A 120 5.06 6.34 9.78
N TRP A 121 6.13 7.11 10.09
CA TRP A 121 6.08 8.57 10.01
C TRP A 121 5.89 9.06 8.57
N VAL A 122 6.59 8.48 7.60
CA VAL A 122 6.43 8.85 6.19
C VAL A 122 5.03 8.52 5.69
N PHE A 123 4.47 7.36 6.05
CA PHE A 123 3.07 7.06 5.74
C PHE A 123 2.08 8.04 6.39
N MET A 124 2.33 8.46 7.61
CA MET A 124 1.51 9.48 8.28
C MET A 124 1.56 10.84 7.55
N LEU A 125 2.73 11.21 7.02
CA LEU A 125 2.87 12.41 6.20
C LEU A 125 2.17 12.22 4.85
N LEU A 126 2.30 11.06 4.22
CA LEU A 126 1.62 10.74 2.97
C LEU A 126 0.10 10.84 3.14
N ILE A 127 -0.48 10.33 4.24
CA ILE A 127 -1.92 10.47 4.54
C ILE A 127 -2.35 11.93 4.53
N LYS A 128 -1.55 12.84 5.09
CA LYS A 128 -1.87 14.28 5.10
C LYS A 128 -1.85 14.92 3.72
N HIS A 129 -1.17 14.31 2.77
CA HIS A 129 -1.05 14.80 1.40
C HIS A 129 -2.01 14.10 0.42
N LEU A 130 -2.75 13.08 0.87
CA LEU A 130 -3.71 12.39 0.01
C LEU A 130 -4.83 13.30 -0.51
N ASP A 131 -5.21 14.32 0.26
CA ASP A 131 -6.20 15.32 -0.13
C ASP A 131 -5.68 16.29 -1.21
N GLN A 132 -4.36 16.36 -1.39
CA GLN A 132 -3.70 17.16 -2.43
C GLN A 132 -3.50 16.36 -3.74
N TRP A 133 -3.74 15.06 -3.73
CA TRP A 133 -3.75 14.27 -4.95
C TRP A 133 -4.93 14.73 -5.80
N GLU A 134 -4.65 15.02 -7.07
CA GLU A 134 -5.65 15.62 -7.97
C GLU A 134 -6.94 14.79 -7.95
N PRO A 135 -8.11 15.42 -7.72
CA PRO A 135 -9.40 14.72 -7.61
C PRO A 135 -9.73 13.88 -8.85
N ASP A 136 -9.23 14.30 -10.01
CA ASP A 136 -9.45 13.61 -11.29
C ASP A 136 -8.73 12.25 -11.37
N GLU A 137 -7.67 12.05 -10.56
CA GLU A 137 -6.93 10.78 -10.55
C GLU A 137 -7.47 9.77 -9.52
N PHE A 138 -8.02 10.25 -8.39
CA PHE A 138 -8.38 9.39 -7.25
C PHE A 138 -9.84 9.53 -6.78
N GLY A 139 -10.65 10.32 -7.48
CA GLY A 139 -12.07 10.50 -7.15
C GLY A 139 -12.32 11.40 -5.94
N LEU A 140 -13.58 11.48 -5.54
CA LEU A 140 -14.04 12.30 -4.42
C LEU A 140 -14.00 11.51 -3.11
N GLY A 141 -13.18 11.99 -2.19
CA GLY A 141 -13.08 11.45 -0.83
C GLY A 141 -12.07 10.30 -0.72
N VAL A 142 -11.19 10.45 0.26
CA VAL A 142 -10.16 9.47 0.63
C VAL A 142 -10.20 9.28 2.13
N ILE A 143 -10.20 8.04 2.57
CA ILE A 143 -9.98 7.66 3.97
C ILE A 143 -8.74 6.80 4.04
N ALA A 144 -7.82 7.13 4.92
CA ALA A 144 -6.60 6.36 5.08
C ALA A 144 -6.27 6.09 6.55
N THR A 145 -5.69 4.92 6.80
CA THR A 145 -5.16 4.53 8.10
C THR A 145 -3.78 3.91 7.89
N ALA A 146 -2.90 4.07 8.89
CA ALA A 146 -1.61 3.41 8.88
C ALA A 146 -1.41 2.60 10.17
N GLU A 147 -0.79 1.45 10.03
CA GLU A 147 -0.47 0.54 11.13
C GLU A 147 0.92 -0.08 10.93
N VAL A 148 1.55 -0.48 12.02
CA VAL A 148 2.80 -1.26 12.01
C VAL A 148 2.46 -2.64 12.57
N SER A 149 2.80 -3.69 11.84
CA SER A 149 2.61 -5.08 12.29
C SER A 149 3.63 -5.46 13.36
N ASP A 150 3.32 -6.51 14.09
CA ASP A 150 4.30 -7.18 14.93
C ASP A 150 5.48 -7.70 14.10
N PHE A 151 6.59 -7.94 14.77
CA PHE A 151 7.77 -8.55 14.16
C PHE A 151 7.51 -10.04 13.94
N GLU A 152 7.33 -10.42 12.67
CA GLU A 152 7.01 -11.80 12.31
C GLU A 152 7.88 -12.29 11.15
N GLY A 153 8.36 -13.53 11.24
CA GLY A 153 9.11 -14.18 10.17
C GLY A 153 10.39 -13.48 9.73
N GLY A 154 10.95 -12.59 10.57
CA GLY A 154 12.12 -11.80 10.19
C GLY A 154 11.81 -10.51 9.47
N PHE A 155 10.54 -10.09 9.49
CA PHE A 155 10.08 -8.85 8.88
C PHE A 155 9.27 -8.02 9.86
N VAL A 156 9.30 -6.70 9.65
CA VAL A 156 8.32 -5.74 10.14
C VAL A 156 7.64 -5.12 8.93
N THR A 157 6.33 -5.00 8.98
CA THR A 157 5.55 -4.42 7.88
C THR A 157 4.81 -3.20 8.37
N THR A 158 5.07 -2.07 7.73
CA THR A 158 4.24 -0.88 7.87
C THR A 158 3.23 -0.87 6.74
N THR A 159 1.96 -0.73 7.09
CA THR A 159 0.86 -0.78 6.13
C THR A 159 0.04 0.48 6.20
N MET A 160 -0.29 1.02 5.05
CA MET A 160 -1.30 2.06 4.90
C MET A 160 -2.47 1.50 4.08
N GLN A 161 -3.67 1.54 4.66
CA GLN A 161 -4.89 1.23 3.93
C GLN A 161 -5.53 2.53 3.47
N VAL A 162 -5.86 2.60 2.19
CA VAL A 162 -6.49 3.75 1.55
C VAL A 162 -7.80 3.30 0.93
N THR A 163 -8.87 4.00 1.25
CA THR A 163 -10.17 3.81 0.60
C THR A 163 -10.51 5.08 -0.16
N MET A 164 -10.75 4.97 -1.44
CA MET A 164 -11.01 6.10 -2.32
C MET A 164 -12.18 5.85 -3.26
N SER A 165 -12.86 6.92 -3.65
CA SER A 165 -13.88 6.84 -4.71
C SER A 165 -13.22 6.50 -6.04
N VAL A 166 -13.89 5.66 -6.83
CA VAL A 166 -13.48 5.33 -8.19
C VAL A 166 -14.64 5.55 -9.15
N PRO A 167 -14.37 5.94 -10.40
CA PRO A 167 -15.40 6.20 -11.39
C PRO A 167 -16.24 4.97 -11.74
#